data_119cb0e6ce0683a0b5751f054161c426
#
_entry.id   119cb0e6ce0683a0b5751f054161c426
#
_cell.length_a   1.000
_cell.length_b   1.000
_cell.length_c   1.000
_cell.angle_alpha   90.00
_cell.angle_beta   90.00
_cell.angle_gamma   90.00
#
_symmetry.space_group_name_H-M   'P 1'
#
loop_
_entity.id
_entity.type
_entity.pdbx_description
1 polymer ?
#
loop_
_entity_poly.entity_id
_entity_poly.type
_entity_poly.pdbx_seq_one_letter_code
_entity_poly.pdbx_strand_id
1 'polypeptide(L)'
;PCLLLLASPLAWGDVALYQAAVPLKSTAEADRATAFGEALKIAAVRASGRRDAGDAAAIAAAAADPSRYVQQYSTTTDRMLKVGFDGRAMEQLLQQAGLPLWPAERPTTTVLLFVPAVAGGTRAVTAAEKPPERLEVERAAHARGVPVTWPAEPVDAGAARTRATSAGVAGAVLL
;
A
#
# COMPACT_ATOMS: atom_id res chain seq x y z
N PRO A 1 -4.19 -33.20 32.01
CA PRO A 1 -3.22 -32.47 31.24
C PRO A 1 -3.94 -31.66 30.17
N CYS A 2 -3.98 -30.32 30.41
CA CYS A 2 -4.54 -29.37 29.43
C CYS A 2 -3.51 -29.13 28.34
N LEU A 3 -3.84 -29.48 27.11
CA LEU A 3 -3.08 -29.18 25.92
C LEU A 3 -3.37 -27.73 25.53
N LEU A 4 -2.46 -26.79 25.85
CA LEU A 4 -2.49 -25.43 25.37
C LEU A 4 -2.08 -25.45 23.90
N LEU A 5 -3.05 -25.32 23.01
CA LEU A 5 -2.83 -24.98 21.60
C LEU A 5 -2.35 -23.52 21.54
N LEU A 6 -1.05 -23.32 21.40
CA LEU A 6 -0.45 -22.05 21.04
C LEU A 6 -0.85 -21.77 19.58
N ALA A 7 -1.89 -20.97 19.39
CA ALA A 7 -2.17 -20.34 18.10
C ALA A 7 -1.06 -19.35 17.80
N SER A 8 -0.11 -19.74 16.97
CA SER A 8 0.88 -18.81 16.40
C SER A 8 0.13 -17.73 15.61
N PRO A 9 0.37 -16.44 15.85
CA PRO A 9 -0.16 -15.41 14.96
C PRO A 9 0.48 -15.61 13.59
N LEU A 10 -0.33 -15.98 12.61
CA LEU A 10 0.07 -15.96 11.21
C LEU A 10 0.62 -14.58 10.90
N ALA A 11 1.88 -14.51 10.51
CA ALA A 11 2.55 -13.29 10.07
C ALA A 11 1.83 -12.76 8.82
N TRP A 12 1.04 -11.73 9.00
CA TRP A 12 0.21 -11.08 7.95
C TRP A 12 1.04 -10.21 6.99
N GLY A 13 2.37 -10.27 7.06
CA GLY A 13 3.27 -9.46 6.25
C GLY A 13 3.21 -9.76 4.74
N ASP A 14 3.18 -11.03 4.35
CA ASP A 14 3.22 -11.45 2.93
C ASP A 14 1.87 -11.26 2.20
N VAL A 15 0.77 -11.47 2.89
CA VAL A 15 -0.57 -11.45 2.29
C VAL A 15 -0.99 -10.04 1.85
N ALA A 16 -0.51 -8.99 2.52
CA ALA A 16 -0.86 -7.61 2.21
C ALA A 16 -0.26 -7.09 0.88
N LEU A 17 0.87 -7.64 0.44
CA LEU A 17 1.54 -7.24 -0.80
C LEU A 17 0.73 -7.60 -2.05
N TYR A 18 0.18 -8.80 -2.06
CA TYR A 18 -0.58 -9.36 -3.17
C TYR A 18 -2.09 -9.27 -2.94
N GLN A 19 -2.54 -8.36 -2.07
CA GLN A 19 -3.97 -8.10 -1.85
C GLN A 19 -4.34 -6.70 -2.31
N ALA A 20 -5.56 -6.58 -2.85
CA ALA A 20 -6.14 -5.28 -3.16
C ALA A 20 -7.64 -5.28 -2.83
N ALA A 21 -8.17 -4.10 -2.56
CA ALA A 21 -9.59 -3.88 -2.40
C ALA A 21 -10.04 -2.84 -3.42
N VAL A 22 -11.06 -3.17 -4.20
CA VAL A 22 -11.60 -2.32 -5.26
C VAL A 22 -13.12 -2.25 -5.16
N PRO A 23 -13.75 -1.15 -5.59
CA PRO A 23 -15.20 -1.07 -5.64
C PRO A 23 -15.79 -2.11 -6.60
N LEU A 24 -16.85 -2.80 -6.17
CA LEU A 24 -17.60 -3.74 -7.01
C LEU A 24 -18.89 -3.08 -7.49
N LYS A 25 -19.01 -2.87 -8.79
CA LYS A 25 -20.21 -2.23 -9.39
C LYS A 25 -21.46 -3.07 -9.19
N SER A 26 -21.37 -4.35 -9.51
CA SER A 26 -22.44 -5.32 -9.30
C SER A 26 -21.87 -6.73 -9.06
N THR A 27 -22.72 -7.69 -8.71
CA THR A 27 -22.35 -9.10 -8.55
C THR A 27 -22.25 -9.87 -9.88
N ALA A 28 -22.51 -9.19 -11.01
CA ALA A 28 -22.38 -9.78 -12.34
C ALA A 28 -20.95 -10.24 -12.58
N GLU A 29 -20.78 -11.32 -13.32
CA GLU A 29 -19.47 -11.93 -13.58
C GLU A 29 -18.53 -10.96 -14.33
N ALA A 30 -19.06 -10.22 -15.30
CA ALA A 30 -18.28 -9.23 -16.04
C ALA A 30 -17.74 -8.10 -15.16
N ASP A 31 -18.55 -7.59 -14.21
CA ASP A 31 -18.13 -6.55 -13.27
C ASP A 31 -17.09 -7.09 -12.29
N ARG A 32 -17.25 -8.34 -11.87
CA ARG A 32 -16.29 -9.02 -10.99
C ARG A 32 -14.95 -9.27 -11.71
N ALA A 33 -14.99 -9.73 -12.97
CA ALA A 33 -13.77 -9.90 -13.78
C ALA A 33 -13.02 -8.58 -13.97
N THR A 34 -13.75 -7.50 -14.25
CA THR A 34 -13.18 -6.14 -14.32
C THR A 34 -12.52 -5.74 -13.00
N ALA A 35 -13.21 -5.96 -11.87
CA ALA A 35 -12.69 -5.65 -10.56
C ALA A 35 -11.44 -6.49 -10.20
N PHE A 36 -11.38 -7.76 -10.59
CA PHE A 36 -10.16 -8.58 -10.45
C PHE A 36 -8.99 -8.00 -11.24
N GLY A 37 -9.22 -7.54 -12.47
CA GLY A 37 -8.20 -6.90 -13.30
C GLY A 37 -7.67 -5.61 -12.68
N GLU A 38 -8.55 -4.76 -12.15
CA GLU A 38 -8.16 -3.54 -11.43
C GLU A 38 -7.36 -3.87 -10.15
N ALA A 39 -7.82 -4.87 -9.38
CA ALA A 39 -7.12 -5.33 -8.19
C ALA A 39 -5.72 -5.87 -8.50
N LEU A 40 -5.56 -6.60 -9.62
CA LEU A 40 -4.27 -7.13 -10.06
C LEU A 40 -3.28 -6.01 -10.39
N LYS A 41 -3.73 -4.97 -11.09
CA LYS A 41 -2.90 -3.78 -11.38
C LYS A 41 -2.44 -3.09 -10.10
N ILE A 42 -3.33 -2.92 -9.12
CA ILE A 42 -2.99 -2.34 -7.80
C ILE A 42 -1.95 -3.22 -7.07
N ALA A 43 -2.14 -4.54 -7.08
CA ALA A 43 -1.19 -5.47 -6.47
C ALA A 43 0.19 -5.39 -7.16
N ALA A 44 0.24 -5.27 -8.49
CA ALA A 44 1.48 -5.10 -9.24
C ALA A 44 2.22 -3.80 -8.88
N VAL A 45 1.49 -2.67 -8.76
CA VAL A 45 2.04 -1.39 -8.28
C VAL A 45 2.62 -1.54 -6.88
N ARG A 46 1.88 -2.19 -5.99
CA ARG A 46 2.30 -2.40 -4.60
C ARG A 46 3.52 -3.30 -4.50
N ALA A 47 3.55 -4.40 -5.24
CA ALA A 47 4.64 -5.36 -5.19
C ALA A 47 5.93 -4.87 -5.87
N SER A 48 5.82 -4.02 -6.90
CA SER A 48 6.98 -3.44 -7.60
C SER A 48 7.43 -2.10 -7.02
N GLY A 49 6.57 -1.38 -6.29
CA GLY A 49 6.79 0.00 -5.85
C GLY A 49 6.70 1.04 -6.97
N ARG A 50 6.49 0.62 -8.23
CA ARG A 50 6.41 1.49 -9.40
C ARG A 50 4.97 1.90 -9.69
N ARG A 51 4.72 3.20 -9.88
CA ARG A 51 3.36 3.72 -10.17
C ARG A 51 2.82 3.24 -11.52
N ASP A 52 3.70 3.08 -12.50
CA ASP A 52 3.41 2.70 -13.87
C ASP A 52 3.32 1.17 -14.06
N ALA A 53 3.51 0.39 -13.01
CA ALA A 53 3.49 -1.07 -13.10
C ALA A 53 2.17 -1.62 -13.66
N GLY A 54 1.04 -1.00 -13.30
CA GLY A 54 -0.28 -1.40 -13.80
C GLY A 54 -0.45 -1.27 -15.31
N ASP A 55 0.35 -0.43 -15.96
CA ASP A 55 0.29 -0.14 -17.39
C ASP A 55 1.28 -0.97 -18.21
N ALA A 56 2.18 -1.73 -17.54
CA ALA A 56 3.09 -2.61 -18.25
C ALA A 56 2.33 -3.66 -19.05
N ALA A 57 2.75 -3.90 -20.29
CA ALA A 57 2.01 -4.73 -21.26
C ALA A 57 1.65 -6.12 -20.72
N ALA A 58 2.59 -6.78 -20.00
CA ALA A 58 2.34 -8.10 -19.40
C ALA A 58 1.29 -8.01 -18.26
N ILE A 59 1.30 -6.93 -17.46
CA ILE A 59 0.32 -6.71 -16.41
C ILE A 59 -1.06 -6.40 -17.01
N ALA A 60 -1.12 -5.57 -18.05
CA ALA A 60 -2.36 -5.24 -18.75
C ALA A 60 -2.99 -6.51 -19.38
N ALA A 61 -2.18 -7.36 -20.01
CA ALA A 61 -2.62 -8.64 -20.56
C ALA A 61 -3.14 -9.60 -19.47
N ALA A 62 -2.44 -9.69 -18.32
CA ALA A 62 -2.87 -10.48 -17.17
C ALA A 62 -4.17 -9.94 -16.56
N ALA A 63 -4.37 -8.63 -16.54
CA ALA A 63 -5.57 -7.98 -16.03
C ALA A 63 -6.81 -8.22 -16.92
N ALA A 64 -6.64 -8.59 -18.19
CA ALA A 64 -7.73 -9.00 -19.07
C ALA A 64 -8.23 -10.42 -18.77
N ASP A 65 -7.38 -11.31 -18.25
CA ASP A 65 -7.74 -12.65 -17.75
C ASP A 65 -7.08 -12.91 -16.39
N PRO A 66 -7.60 -12.26 -15.32
CA PRO A 66 -6.96 -12.27 -14.00
C PRO A 66 -7.22 -13.55 -13.20
N SER A 67 -8.17 -14.39 -13.61
CA SER A 67 -8.68 -15.52 -12.82
C SER A 67 -7.58 -16.49 -12.37
N ARG A 68 -6.59 -16.74 -13.19
CA ARG A 68 -5.46 -17.64 -12.88
C ARG A 68 -4.51 -17.13 -11.80
N TYR A 69 -4.58 -15.84 -11.47
CA TYR A 69 -3.77 -15.23 -10.42
C TYR A 69 -4.53 -15.12 -9.09
N VAL A 70 -5.87 -15.19 -9.14
CA VAL A 70 -6.71 -15.04 -7.95
C VAL A 70 -6.64 -16.30 -7.11
N GLN A 71 -6.18 -16.15 -5.86
CA GLN A 71 -6.16 -17.23 -4.87
C GLN A 71 -7.45 -17.24 -4.04
N GLN A 72 -7.91 -16.05 -3.63
CA GLN A 72 -9.12 -15.89 -2.83
C GLN A 72 -9.73 -14.51 -3.03
N TYR A 73 -11.02 -14.39 -2.78
CA TYR A 73 -11.70 -13.11 -2.76
C TYR A 73 -12.87 -13.11 -1.80
N SER A 74 -13.26 -11.93 -1.35
CA SER A 74 -14.46 -11.70 -0.53
C SER A 74 -15.07 -10.34 -0.86
N THR A 75 -16.39 -10.24 -0.69
CA THR A 75 -17.10 -8.98 -0.84
C THR A 75 -17.49 -8.47 0.52
N THR A 76 -17.27 -7.18 0.79
CA THR A 76 -17.66 -6.52 2.03
C THR A 76 -19.05 -5.88 1.91
N THR A 77 -19.66 -5.51 3.04
CA THR A 77 -21.01 -4.91 3.09
C THR A 77 -21.10 -3.57 2.36
N ASP A 78 -19.99 -2.83 2.24
CA ASP A 78 -19.84 -1.57 1.51
C ASP A 78 -19.50 -1.76 0.02
N ARG A 79 -19.76 -2.95 -0.51
CA ARG A 79 -19.51 -3.34 -1.91
C ARG A 79 -18.06 -3.17 -2.36
N MET A 80 -17.11 -3.42 -1.47
CA MET A 80 -15.72 -3.56 -1.84
C MET A 80 -15.39 -5.02 -2.09
N LEU A 81 -14.73 -5.32 -3.20
CA LEU A 81 -14.17 -6.62 -3.51
C LEU A 81 -12.72 -6.66 -3.01
N LYS A 82 -12.46 -7.49 -2.00
CA LYS A 82 -11.09 -7.79 -1.54
C LYS A 82 -10.60 -9.00 -2.30
N VAL A 83 -9.45 -8.88 -2.94
CA VAL A 83 -8.85 -9.93 -3.76
C VAL A 83 -7.47 -10.24 -3.23
N GLY A 84 -7.19 -11.51 -3.02
CA GLY A 84 -5.85 -12.04 -2.73
C GLY A 84 -5.35 -12.83 -3.94
N PHE A 85 -4.14 -12.55 -4.35
CA PHE A 85 -3.49 -13.20 -5.49
C PHE A 85 -2.44 -14.20 -5.01
N ASP A 86 -2.18 -15.21 -5.83
CA ASP A 86 -1.07 -16.14 -5.60
C ASP A 86 0.27 -15.42 -5.72
N GLY A 87 1.06 -15.44 -4.65
CA GLY A 87 2.32 -14.71 -4.59
C GLY A 87 3.33 -15.13 -5.65
N ARG A 88 3.47 -16.45 -5.89
CA ARG A 88 4.39 -16.97 -6.90
C ARG A 88 3.99 -16.57 -8.32
N ALA A 89 2.70 -16.64 -8.62
CA ALA A 89 2.19 -16.24 -9.92
C ALA A 89 2.39 -14.74 -10.15
N MET A 90 2.21 -13.92 -9.11
CA MET A 90 2.46 -12.46 -9.18
C MET A 90 3.95 -12.15 -9.36
N GLU A 91 4.84 -12.83 -8.65
CA GLU A 91 6.29 -12.67 -8.81
C GLU A 91 6.75 -13.00 -10.23
N GLN A 92 6.29 -14.13 -10.76
CA GLN A 92 6.58 -14.53 -12.15
C GLN A 92 6.05 -13.51 -13.15
N LEU A 93 4.85 -12.99 -12.92
CA LEU A 93 4.25 -11.96 -13.77
C LEU A 93 5.06 -10.66 -13.75
N LEU A 94 5.52 -10.21 -12.58
CA LEU A 94 6.37 -9.04 -12.44
C LEU A 94 7.72 -9.23 -13.14
N GLN A 95 8.34 -10.40 -13.02
CA GLN A 95 9.57 -10.74 -13.73
C GLN A 95 9.38 -10.71 -15.25
N GLN A 96 8.29 -11.30 -15.77
CA GLN A 96 7.92 -11.25 -17.19
C GLN A 96 7.68 -9.83 -17.69
N ALA A 97 7.16 -8.97 -16.83
CA ALA A 97 6.95 -7.56 -17.11
C ALA A 97 8.24 -6.71 -17.04
N GLY A 98 9.38 -7.29 -16.65
CA GLY A 98 10.62 -6.56 -16.41
C GLY A 98 10.53 -5.60 -15.22
N LEU A 99 9.59 -5.83 -14.30
CA LEU A 99 9.37 -5.01 -13.12
C LEU A 99 10.18 -5.52 -11.93
N PRO A 100 10.72 -4.62 -11.10
CA PRO A 100 11.42 -5.03 -9.89
C PRO A 100 10.43 -5.66 -8.91
N LEU A 101 10.89 -6.64 -8.15
CA LEU A 101 10.17 -7.14 -6.99
C LEU A 101 10.66 -6.39 -5.75
N TRP A 102 9.77 -5.66 -5.12
CA TRP A 102 10.08 -5.00 -3.87
C TRP A 102 9.76 -5.94 -2.69
N PRO A 103 10.74 -6.31 -1.86
CA PRO A 103 10.55 -7.28 -0.79
C PRO A 103 9.37 -6.93 0.14
N ALA A 104 8.78 -7.96 0.75
CA ALA A 104 7.70 -7.80 1.73
C ALA A 104 8.19 -7.08 3.00
N GLU A 105 9.42 -7.38 3.41
CA GLU A 105 10.09 -6.69 4.51
C GLU A 105 10.60 -5.33 4.05
N ARG A 106 9.78 -4.31 4.27
CA ARG A 106 10.09 -2.92 3.87
C ARG A 106 10.45 -2.09 5.08
N PRO A 107 11.49 -1.26 4.98
CA PRO A 107 11.80 -0.33 6.04
C PRO A 107 10.63 0.65 6.24
N THR A 108 10.26 0.84 7.49
CA THR A 108 9.22 1.81 7.85
C THR A 108 9.71 3.22 7.60
N THR A 109 8.92 4.01 6.88
CA THR A 109 9.21 5.41 6.56
C THR A 109 8.53 6.32 7.57
N THR A 110 9.29 7.10 8.33
CA THR A 110 8.71 8.13 9.19
C THR A 110 8.34 9.34 8.34
N VAL A 111 7.06 9.72 8.39
CA VAL A 111 6.53 10.89 7.68
C VAL A 111 6.56 12.09 8.62
N LEU A 112 7.20 13.17 8.18
CA LEU A 112 7.18 14.47 8.85
C LEU A 112 6.33 15.41 8.01
N LEU A 113 5.07 15.57 8.39
CA LEU A 113 4.10 16.42 7.71
C LEU A 113 3.91 17.71 8.52
N PHE A 114 4.04 18.84 7.87
CA PHE A 114 3.81 20.16 8.47
C PHE A 114 2.57 20.77 7.84
N VAL A 115 1.64 21.19 8.69
CA VAL A 115 0.40 21.87 8.28
C VAL A 115 0.35 23.27 8.87
N PRO A 116 -0.42 24.20 8.28
CA PRO A 116 -0.61 25.54 8.85
C PRO A 116 -1.12 25.46 10.31
N ALA A 117 -0.57 26.30 11.17
CA ALA A 117 -1.02 26.43 12.55
C ALA A 117 -1.99 27.60 12.71
N VAL A 118 -3.00 27.45 13.58
CA VAL A 118 -4.01 28.49 13.83
C VAL A 118 -3.39 29.80 14.33
N ALA A 119 -2.30 29.70 15.10
CA ALA A 119 -1.56 30.87 15.60
C ALA A 119 -0.55 31.46 14.59
N GLY A 120 -0.55 31.00 13.35
CA GLY A 120 0.43 31.35 12.31
C GLY A 120 1.63 30.41 12.32
N GLY A 121 2.33 30.35 11.16
CA GLY A 121 3.41 29.40 10.94
C GLY A 121 2.93 27.99 10.62
N THR A 122 3.79 27.00 10.84
CA THR A 122 3.49 25.58 10.60
C THR A 122 3.70 24.75 11.86
N ARG A 123 2.95 23.67 11.98
CA ARG A 123 3.12 22.67 13.04
C ARG A 123 3.27 21.27 12.45
N ALA A 124 4.03 20.43 13.11
CA ALA A 124 4.14 19.02 12.73
C ALA A 124 2.88 18.24 13.11
N VAL A 125 2.47 17.34 12.24
CA VAL A 125 1.39 16.37 12.51
C VAL A 125 1.97 15.20 13.28
N THR A 126 1.34 14.86 14.41
CA THR A 126 1.75 13.75 15.27
C THR A 126 0.92 12.49 15.04
N ALA A 127 1.34 11.38 15.65
CA ALA A 127 0.61 10.11 15.61
C ALA A 127 -0.82 10.21 16.17
N ALA A 128 -1.06 11.11 17.13
CA ALA A 128 -2.38 11.30 17.75
C ALA A 128 -3.39 12.03 16.85
N GLU A 129 -2.92 12.77 15.83
CA GLU A 129 -3.74 13.61 14.98
C GLU A 129 -4.01 12.93 13.63
N LYS A 130 -5.19 13.18 13.05
CA LYS A 130 -5.59 12.65 11.74
C LYS A 130 -6.20 13.74 10.85
N PRO A 131 -5.45 14.79 10.49
CA PRO A 131 -5.94 15.78 9.57
C PRO A 131 -6.13 15.18 8.15
N PRO A 132 -6.92 15.82 7.27
CA PRO A 132 -7.18 15.33 5.91
C PRO A 132 -5.91 15.02 5.12
N GLU A 133 -4.90 15.86 5.21
CA GLU A 133 -3.62 15.73 4.51
C GLU A 133 -2.87 14.45 4.93
N ARG A 134 -2.95 14.10 6.21
CA ARG A 134 -2.40 12.84 6.70
C ARG A 134 -3.09 11.63 6.06
N LEU A 135 -4.42 11.67 5.96
CA LEU A 135 -5.19 10.58 5.34
C LEU A 135 -4.83 10.39 3.87
N GLU A 136 -4.54 11.49 3.17
CA GLU A 136 -4.08 11.42 1.77
C GLU A 136 -2.71 10.78 1.66
N VAL A 137 -1.76 11.17 2.51
CA VAL A 137 -0.44 10.56 2.57
C VAL A 137 -0.53 9.06 2.89
N GLU A 138 -1.32 8.68 3.89
CA GLU A 138 -1.54 7.28 4.25
C GLU A 138 -2.15 6.48 3.09
N ARG A 139 -3.12 7.06 2.39
CA ARG A 139 -3.74 6.43 1.21
C ARG A 139 -2.72 6.23 0.08
N ALA A 140 -1.93 7.25 -0.23
CA ALA A 140 -0.89 7.18 -1.26
C ALA A 140 0.22 6.17 -0.91
N ALA A 141 0.64 6.14 0.35
CA ALA A 141 1.62 5.19 0.86
C ALA A 141 1.09 3.76 0.79
N HIS A 142 -0.15 3.54 1.25
CA HIS A 142 -0.82 2.25 1.19
C HIS A 142 -0.99 1.73 -0.24
N ALA A 143 -1.37 2.61 -1.19
CA ALA A 143 -1.51 2.23 -2.60
C ALA A 143 -0.20 1.71 -3.19
N ARG A 144 0.95 2.20 -2.71
CA ARG A 144 2.28 1.78 -3.14
C ARG A 144 2.93 0.73 -2.23
N GLY A 145 2.23 0.30 -1.19
CA GLY A 145 2.75 -0.63 -0.20
C GLY A 145 3.92 -0.08 0.62
N VAL A 146 4.00 1.22 0.84
CA VAL A 146 5.02 1.85 1.69
C VAL A 146 4.54 1.86 3.13
N PRO A 147 5.20 1.16 4.07
CA PRO A 147 4.86 1.26 5.47
C PRO A 147 5.27 2.62 6.01
N VAL A 148 4.31 3.36 6.58
CA VAL A 148 4.54 4.69 7.14
C VAL A 148 4.27 4.72 8.64
N THR A 149 5.01 5.56 9.33
CA THR A 149 4.79 5.89 10.75
C THR A 149 4.85 7.39 10.94
N TRP A 150 4.33 7.86 12.07
CA TRP A 150 4.21 9.26 12.42
C TRP A 150 4.94 9.54 13.72
N PRO A 151 5.53 10.73 13.91
CA PRO A 151 6.20 11.07 15.14
C PRO A 151 5.20 11.08 16.31
N ALA A 152 5.60 10.55 17.47
CA ALA A 152 4.78 10.57 18.67
C ALA A 152 4.61 12.00 19.22
N GLU A 153 5.65 12.82 19.09
CA GLU A 153 5.70 14.21 19.55
C GLU A 153 5.94 15.18 18.40
N PRO A 154 5.54 16.44 18.54
CA PRO A 154 5.81 17.48 17.55
C PRO A 154 7.31 17.64 17.30
N VAL A 155 7.70 17.70 16.03
CA VAL A 155 9.08 17.91 15.61
C VAL A 155 9.20 19.30 15.02
N ASP A 156 10.26 20.02 15.38
CA ASP A 156 10.59 21.31 14.79
C ASP A 156 11.00 21.14 13.31
N ALA A 157 10.49 22.03 12.44
CA ALA A 157 10.74 21.93 10.99
C ALA A 157 12.23 22.09 10.63
N GLY A 158 12.98 22.90 11.38
CA GLY A 158 14.41 23.07 11.19
C GLY A 158 15.18 21.82 11.58
N ALA A 159 14.87 21.25 12.75
CA ALA A 159 15.46 20.00 13.23
C ALA A 159 15.11 18.81 12.32
N ALA A 160 13.88 18.77 11.79
CA ALA A 160 13.45 17.75 10.84
C ALA A 160 14.26 17.83 9.54
N ARG A 161 14.43 19.01 8.99
CA ARG A 161 15.22 19.25 7.76
C ARG A 161 16.69 18.86 7.95
N THR A 162 17.29 19.21 9.07
CA THR A 162 18.67 18.84 9.40
C THR A 162 18.84 17.33 9.50
N ARG A 163 17.92 16.62 10.17
CA ARG A 163 17.93 15.16 10.26
C ARG A 163 17.76 14.48 8.90
N ALA A 164 16.85 14.97 8.06
CA ALA A 164 16.66 14.46 6.72
C ALA A 164 17.92 14.60 5.86
N THR A 165 18.59 15.73 5.93
CA THR A 165 19.85 16.01 5.20
C THR A 165 20.98 15.10 5.70
N SER A 166 21.14 14.94 7.01
CA SER A 166 22.21 14.09 7.59
C SER A 166 21.98 12.60 7.35
N ALA A 167 20.73 12.17 7.19
CA ALA A 167 20.38 10.78 6.84
C ALA A 167 20.46 10.49 5.33
N GLY A 168 20.88 11.44 4.51
CA GLY A 168 20.92 11.27 3.05
C GLY A 168 19.56 11.14 2.39
N VAL A 169 18.48 11.51 3.08
CA VAL A 169 17.12 11.48 2.55
C VAL A 169 16.89 12.69 1.66
N ALA A 170 16.95 12.52 0.35
CA ALA A 170 16.52 13.50 -0.61
C ALA A 170 14.98 13.51 -0.67
N GLY A 171 14.37 14.57 -0.12
CA GLY A 171 12.97 14.85 -0.34
C GLY A 171 12.20 15.21 0.92
N ALA A 172 12.25 16.49 1.30
CA ALA A 172 11.16 17.12 2.02
C ALA A 172 10.21 17.72 0.97
N VAL A 173 9.01 17.19 0.82
CA VAL A 173 7.95 17.88 0.09
C VAL A 173 7.28 18.82 1.09
N LEU A 174 7.49 20.12 0.93
CA LEU A 174 6.69 21.15 1.53
C LEU A 174 5.52 21.42 0.56
N LEU A 175 4.33 21.10 0.98
CA LEU A 175 3.10 21.56 0.35
C LEU A 175 2.69 22.88 0.96
#